data_3ad200cde521e789b01caab3717048d6
#
_entry.id   3ad200cde521e789b01caab3717048d6
#
_cell.length_a   1.000
_cell.length_b   1.000
_cell.length_c   1.000
_cell.angle_alpha   90.00
_cell.angle_beta   90.00
_cell.angle_gamma   90.00
#
_symmetry.space_group_name_H-M   'P 1'
#
loop_
_entity.id
_entity.type
_entity.pdbx_description
1 polymer ?
#
loop_
_entity_poly.entity_id
_entity_poly.type
_entity_poly.pdbx_seq_one_letter_code
_entity_poly.pdbx_strand_id
1 'polypeptide(L)'
;VPDALFTATADQVVTAMTALGWRQSDAEDGRAAVVRLRYGTDAPVRETVLSPSAVPPVGAWGYRRRWDDPFPYWQAERVVYVPKWLSLTIADGDDVRAPLLFEGRVTSRRGGAEIGPILPYLVRGMFDGFPGPNGGTEQKALTVQP
;
A
#
# COMPACT_ATOMS: atom_id res chain seq x y z
N VAL A 1 -16.23 15.40 10.53
CA VAL A 1 -15.08 15.88 11.32
C VAL A 1 -13.91 14.94 11.04
N PRO A 2 -12.80 15.43 10.48
CA PRO A 2 -11.64 14.57 10.29
C PRO A 2 -11.09 14.14 11.65
N ASP A 3 -10.81 12.85 11.79
CA ASP A 3 -10.22 12.33 13.00
C ASP A 3 -8.71 12.65 13.08
N ALA A 4 -8.10 12.35 14.23
CA ALA A 4 -6.68 12.63 14.42
C ALA A 4 -5.78 11.87 13.43
N LEU A 5 -6.18 10.66 13.05
CA LEU A 5 -5.43 9.87 12.08
C LEU A 5 -5.48 10.51 10.69
N PHE A 6 -6.64 10.96 10.26
CA PHE A 6 -6.77 11.66 8.98
C PHE A 6 -5.92 12.93 8.97
N THR A 7 -5.98 13.73 10.03
CA THR A 7 -5.21 14.97 10.14
C THR A 7 -3.71 14.71 10.06
N ALA A 8 -3.22 13.70 10.79
CA ALA A 8 -1.81 13.34 10.75
C ALA A 8 -1.38 12.88 9.35
N THR A 9 -2.22 12.09 8.70
CA THR A 9 -1.92 11.61 7.34
C THR A 9 -1.95 12.74 6.33
N ALA A 10 -2.93 13.64 6.44
CA ALA A 10 -3.01 14.82 5.58
C ALA A 10 -1.78 15.72 5.74
N ASP A 11 -1.29 15.90 6.97
CA ASP A 11 -0.07 16.67 7.23
C ASP A 11 1.15 16.03 6.57
N GLN A 12 1.25 14.71 6.57
CA GLN A 12 2.33 14.00 5.87
C GLN A 12 2.25 14.20 4.37
N VAL A 13 1.05 14.17 3.80
CA VAL A 13 0.84 14.44 2.38
C VAL A 13 1.24 15.89 2.04
N VAL A 14 0.84 16.86 2.84
CA VAL A 14 1.22 18.25 2.66
C VAL A 14 2.74 18.41 2.70
N THR A 15 3.40 17.77 3.64
CA THR A 15 4.85 17.80 3.77
C THR A 15 5.52 17.22 2.51
N ALA A 16 5.05 16.09 2.03
CA ALA A 16 5.59 15.44 0.84
C ALA A 16 5.39 16.29 -0.42
N MET A 17 4.21 16.88 -0.58
CA MET A 17 3.91 17.73 -1.73
C MET A 17 4.70 19.04 -1.68
N THR A 18 4.88 19.62 -0.49
CA THR A 18 5.69 20.82 -0.32
C THR A 18 7.15 20.56 -0.72
N ALA A 19 7.68 19.40 -0.37
CA ALA A 19 9.03 19.00 -0.78
C ALA A 19 9.18 18.89 -2.30
N LEU A 20 8.08 18.63 -3.01
CA LEU A 20 8.05 18.55 -4.47
C LEU A 20 7.77 19.89 -5.16
N GLY A 21 7.63 20.98 -4.39
CA GLY A 21 7.42 22.31 -4.94
C GLY A 21 5.98 22.81 -4.94
N TRP A 22 5.04 22.02 -4.43
CA TRP A 22 3.66 22.45 -4.30
C TRP A 22 3.51 23.42 -3.12
N ARG A 23 2.59 24.35 -3.23
CA ARG A 23 2.27 25.28 -2.16
C ARG A 23 0.85 25.04 -1.68
N GLN A 24 0.67 25.01 -0.38
CA GLN A 24 -0.66 25.03 0.21
C GLN A 24 -1.27 26.40 0.04
N SER A 25 -2.48 26.46 -0.50
CA SER A 25 -3.18 27.71 -0.76
C SER A 25 -4.42 27.81 0.12
N ASP A 26 -4.61 28.98 0.72
CA ASP A 26 -5.82 29.29 1.45
C ASP A 26 -6.83 30.04 0.57
N ALA A 27 -6.53 30.22 -0.72
CA ALA A 27 -7.37 30.98 -1.63
C ALA A 27 -8.62 30.18 -2.02
N GLU A 28 -9.77 30.73 -1.74
CA GLU A 28 -11.08 30.18 -2.15
C GLU A 28 -11.47 30.64 -3.57
N ASP A 29 -10.50 30.97 -4.41
CA ASP A 29 -10.75 31.56 -5.73
C ASP A 29 -11.07 30.50 -6.82
N GLY A 30 -11.15 29.23 -6.46
CA GLY A 30 -11.46 28.14 -7.38
C GLY A 30 -10.36 27.78 -8.37
N ARG A 31 -9.20 28.41 -8.28
CA ARG A 31 -8.06 28.16 -9.16
C ARG A 31 -7.02 27.22 -8.55
N ALA A 32 -7.13 26.96 -7.25
CA ALA A 32 -6.22 26.04 -6.58
C ALA A 32 -6.55 24.61 -6.96
N ALA A 33 -5.53 23.80 -7.14
CA ALA A 33 -5.72 22.35 -7.25
C ALA A 33 -6.22 21.80 -5.93
N VAL A 34 -7.18 20.90 -6.00
CA VAL A 34 -7.79 20.28 -4.82
C VAL A 34 -7.22 18.88 -4.66
N VAL A 35 -6.65 18.61 -3.49
CA VAL A 35 -6.11 17.29 -3.15
C VAL A 35 -7.12 16.57 -2.28
N ARG A 36 -7.54 15.39 -2.72
CA ARG A 36 -8.43 14.52 -1.96
C ARG A 36 -7.70 13.27 -1.53
N LEU A 37 -7.76 13.03 -0.24
CA LEU A 37 -7.10 11.89 0.37
C LEU A 37 -8.14 10.93 0.90
N ARG A 38 -8.00 9.66 0.55
CA ARG A 38 -8.83 8.58 1.10
C ARG A 38 -7.94 7.41 1.48
N TYR A 39 -8.32 6.69 2.49
CA TYR A 39 -7.63 5.48 2.89
C TYR A 39 -8.61 4.52 3.55
N GLY A 40 -8.24 3.26 3.60
CA GLY A 40 -9.06 2.25 4.25
C GLY A 40 -8.44 0.88 4.22
N THR A 41 -9.21 -0.06 4.71
CA THR A 41 -8.86 -1.48 4.69
C THR A 41 -9.95 -2.23 3.95
N ASP A 42 -9.54 -3.28 3.23
CA ASP A 42 -10.47 -4.20 2.60
C ASP A 42 -10.74 -5.39 3.51
N ALA A 43 -11.66 -6.26 3.11
CA ALA A 43 -11.95 -7.48 3.85
C ALA A 43 -10.72 -8.37 3.93
N PRO A 44 -10.54 -9.12 5.03
CA PRO A 44 -9.41 -10.04 5.14
C PRO A 44 -9.37 -11.04 4.00
N VAL A 45 -8.17 -11.27 3.47
CA VAL A 45 -7.93 -12.22 2.40
C VAL A 45 -7.16 -13.41 2.98
N ARG A 46 -7.64 -14.61 2.64
CA ARG A 46 -6.97 -15.85 2.99
C ARG A 46 -6.29 -16.39 1.76
N GLU A 47 -5.01 -16.66 1.88
CA GLU A 47 -4.20 -17.14 0.77
C GLU A 47 -3.39 -18.35 1.21
N THR A 48 -3.29 -19.34 0.34
CA THR A 48 -2.41 -20.48 0.56
C THR A 48 -1.10 -20.24 -0.17
N VAL A 49 -0.02 -20.17 0.59
CA VAL A 49 1.33 -19.95 0.07
C VAL A 49 2.09 -21.27 0.16
N LEU A 50 2.71 -21.65 -0.96
CA LEU A 50 3.60 -22.80 -1.00
C LEU A 50 5.02 -22.31 -0.77
N SER A 51 5.66 -22.83 0.27
CA SER A 51 7.06 -22.51 0.56
C SER A 51 7.90 -23.78 0.60
N PRO A 52 9.17 -23.72 0.16
CA PRO A 52 10.05 -24.88 0.25
C PRO A 52 10.37 -25.18 1.73
N SER A 53 10.36 -26.46 2.07
CA SER A 53 10.66 -26.92 3.41
C SER A 53 11.67 -28.05 3.33
N ALA A 54 12.67 -28.05 4.20
CA ALA A 54 13.62 -29.15 4.34
C ALA A 54 13.03 -30.33 5.13
N VAL A 55 11.87 -30.12 5.76
CA VAL A 55 11.23 -31.15 6.61
C VAL A 55 10.14 -31.84 5.81
N PRO A 56 10.10 -33.18 5.76
CA PRO A 56 9.02 -33.91 5.09
C PRO A 56 7.66 -33.56 5.69
N PRO A 57 6.59 -33.47 4.88
CA PRO A 57 5.25 -33.26 5.42
C PRO A 57 4.85 -34.40 6.35
N VAL A 58 3.97 -34.10 7.31
CA VAL A 58 3.42 -35.13 8.22
C VAL A 58 2.68 -36.17 7.37
N GLY A 59 3.02 -37.44 7.59
CA GLY A 59 2.49 -38.56 6.79
C GLY A 59 3.45 -39.11 5.75
N ALA A 60 4.54 -38.43 5.45
CA ALA A 60 5.58 -38.91 4.55
C ALA A 60 6.53 -39.91 5.19
N TRP A 61 6.37 -40.20 6.46
CA TRP A 61 7.25 -41.07 7.25
C TRP A 61 7.23 -42.51 6.79
N GLY A 62 6.24 -42.95 6.02
CA GLY A 62 6.17 -44.27 5.43
C GLY A 62 6.96 -44.41 4.13
N TYR A 63 7.45 -43.34 3.56
CA TYR A 63 8.24 -43.42 2.35
C TYR A 63 9.72 -43.47 2.67
N ARG A 64 10.38 -44.50 2.18
CA ARG A 64 11.84 -44.49 2.18
C ARG A 64 12.29 -43.38 1.27
N ARG A 65 12.81 -42.35 1.87
CA ARG A 65 13.42 -41.27 1.13
C ARG A 65 14.63 -41.78 0.40
N ARG A 66 14.61 -41.69 -0.91
CA ARG A 66 15.79 -41.97 -1.70
C ARG A 66 16.82 -40.89 -1.42
N TRP A 67 18.07 -41.32 -1.24
CA TRP A 67 19.17 -40.42 -0.99
C TRP A 67 19.44 -39.43 -2.15
N ASP A 68 18.89 -39.75 -3.33
CA ASP A 68 19.00 -39.00 -4.55
C ASP A 68 17.77 -38.09 -4.81
N ASP A 69 16.87 -37.97 -3.85
CA ASP A 69 15.69 -37.13 -3.97
C ASP A 69 16.09 -35.67 -3.87
N PRO A 70 16.05 -34.87 -4.96
CA PRO A 70 16.66 -33.54 -5.01
C PRO A 70 15.83 -32.44 -4.38
N PHE A 71 14.99 -32.82 -3.53
CA PHE A 71 13.96 -31.93 -3.15
C PHE A 71 14.15 -30.93 -2.21
N PRO A 72 13.60 -29.65 -2.29
CA PRO A 72 12.80 -29.15 -1.17
C PRO A 72 11.40 -29.77 -1.21
N TYR A 73 10.88 -30.15 -0.06
CA TYR A 73 9.46 -30.41 0.08
C TYR A 73 8.71 -29.09 0.07
N TRP A 74 7.52 -29.11 -0.52
CA TRP A 74 6.68 -27.92 -0.52
C TRP A 74 5.72 -27.98 0.66
N GLN A 75 5.71 -26.92 1.44
CA GLN A 75 4.82 -26.79 2.57
C GLN A 75 3.76 -25.74 2.25
N ALA A 76 2.50 -26.10 2.48
CA ALA A 76 1.40 -25.18 2.30
C ALA A 76 1.13 -24.44 3.61
N GLU A 77 1.15 -23.12 3.57
CA GLU A 77 0.79 -22.30 4.70
C GLU A 77 -0.41 -21.43 4.34
N ARG A 78 -1.35 -21.32 5.30
CA ARG A 78 -2.44 -20.37 5.17
C ARG A 78 -2.01 -19.05 5.76
N VAL A 79 -2.03 -18.01 4.93
CA VAL A 79 -1.73 -16.65 5.34
C VAL A 79 -3.01 -15.84 5.28
N VAL A 80 -3.29 -15.12 6.34
CA VAL A 80 -4.41 -14.17 6.39
C VAL A 80 -3.83 -12.78 6.46
N TYR A 81 -4.24 -11.91 5.57
CA TYR A 81 -3.82 -10.52 5.60
C TYR A 81 -5.00 -9.60 5.34
N VAL A 82 -4.89 -8.38 5.84
CA VAL A 82 -5.87 -7.33 5.63
C VAL A 82 -5.26 -6.32 4.67
N PRO A 83 -5.76 -6.23 3.42
CA PRO A 83 -5.26 -5.24 2.49
C PRO A 83 -5.55 -3.83 3.00
N LYS A 84 -4.56 -2.95 2.89
CA LYS A 84 -4.67 -1.55 3.26
C LYS A 84 -4.36 -0.70 2.06
N TRP A 85 -5.04 0.41 1.91
CA TRP A 85 -4.86 1.26 0.76
C TRP A 85 -4.92 2.74 1.10
N LEU A 86 -4.23 3.53 0.30
CA LEU A 86 -4.27 4.99 0.32
C LEU A 86 -4.52 5.45 -1.11
N SER A 87 -5.47 6.34 -1.30
CA SER A 87 -5.80 6.92 -2.59
C SER A 87 -5.64 8.42 -2.53
N LEU A 88 -4.98 8.98 -3.52
CA LEU A 88 -4.76 10.40 -3.66
C LEU A 88 -5.25 10.87 -5.01
N THR A 89 -6.07 11.90 -5.01
CA THR A 89 -6.58 12.52 -6.22
C THR A 89 -6.26 14.00 -6.18
N ILE A 90 -5.70 14.51 -7.26
CA ILE A 90 -5.47 15.95 -7.44
C ILE A 90 -6.31 16.41 -8.63
N ALA A 91 -7.21 17.32 -8.38
CA ALA A 91 -8.10 17.88 -9.41
C ALA A 91 -7.82 19.37 -9.62
N ASP A 92 -8.06 19.83 -10.84
CA ASP A 92 -7.90 21.25 -11.18
C ASP A 92 -9.18 22.02 -10.84
N GLY A 93 -9.43 22.18 -9.55
CA GLY A 93 -10.60 22.86 -9.02
C GLY A 93 -11.48 21.99 -8.14
N ASP A 94 -12.47 22.61 -7.52
CA ASP A 94 -13.34 22.00 -6.52
C ASP A 94 -14.60 21.36 -7.11
N ASP A 95 -14.90 21.63 -8.38
CA ASP A 95 -16.07 21.09 -9.05
C ASP A 95 -15.92 19.57 -9.27
N VAL A 96 -17.04 18.85 -9.18
CA VAL A 96 -17.10 17.42 -9.49
C VAL A 96 -16.61 17.12 -10.91
N ARG A 97 -16.80 18.08 -11.82
CA ARG A 97 -16.36 17.97 -13.21
C ARG A 97 -14.95 18.47 -13.47
N ALA A 98 -14.24 18.93 -12.43
CA ALA A 98 -12.89 19.44 -12.61
C ALA A 98 -11.96 18.36 -13.16
N PRO A 99 -11.09 18.69 -14.13
CA PRO A 99 -10.16 17.71 -14.69
C PRO A 99 -9.23 17.14 -13.61
N LEU A 100 -9.00 15.84 -13.68
CA LEU A 100 -8.03 15.20 -12.81
C LEU A 100 -6.62 15.47 -13.32
N LEU A 101 -5.80 16.01 -12.45
CA LEU A 101 -4.37 16.20 -12.73
C LEU A 101 -3.55 14.99 -12.34
N PHE A 102 -4.01 14.26 -11.32
CA PHE A 102 -3.34 13.06 -10.83
C PHE A 102 -4.35 12.18 -10.10
N GLU A 103 -4.19 10.89 -10.26
CA GLU A 103 -4.91 9.88 -9.48
C GLU A 103 -3.96 8.72 -9.21
N GLY A 104 -3.76 8.40 -7.95
CA GLY A 104 -2.88 7.33 -7.54
C GLY A 104 -3.46 6.53 -6.40
N ARG A 105 -3.06 5.27 -6.31
CA ARG A 105 -3.46 4.36 -5.23
C ARG A 105 -2.28 3.49 -4.85
N VAL A 106 -2.02 3.40 -3.56
CA VAL A 106 -1.00 2.53 -3.00
C VAL A 106 -1.68 1.52 -2.12
N THR A 107 -1.28 0.26 -2.23
CA THR A 107 -1.83 -0.82 -1.41
C THR A 107 -0.70 -1.53 -0.68
N SER A 108 -1.01 -2.07 0.49
CA SER A 108 -0.09 -2.87 1.27
C SER A 108 -0.82 -4.06 1.86
N ARG A 109 -0.14 -5.20 1.91
CA ARG A 109 -0.62 -6.41 2.58
C ARG A 109 -0.01 -6.58 3.96
N ARG A 110 0.95 -5.75 4.32
CA ARG A 110 1.73 -5.90 5.55
C ARG A 110 1.02 -5.33 6.77
N GLY A 111 1.46 -5.77 7.93
CA GLY A 111 0.96 -5.31 9.21
C GLY A 111 -0.28 -6.04 9.66
N GLY A 112 -0.79 -5.64 10.82
CA GLY A 112 -2.02 -6.19 11.40
C GLY A 112 -3.28 -5.66 10.71
N ALA A 113 -4.40 -5.72 11.44
CA ALA A 113 -5.68 -5.25 10.91
C ALA A 113 -5.80 -3.73 10.85
N GLU A 114 -4.98 -3.01 11.61
CA GLU A 114 -5.07 -1.56 11.72
C GLU A 114 -4.24 -0.87 10.64
N ILE A 115 -4.83 0.13 9.99
CA ILE A 115 -4.15 0.90 8.95
C ILE A 115 -3.20 1.95 9.52
N GLY A 116 -3.46 2.47 10.73
CA GLY A 116 -2.72 3.59 11.30
C GLY A 116 -1.21 3.47 11.20
N PRO A 117 -0.60 2.39 11.69
CA PRO A 117 0.85 2.23 11.63
C PRO A 117 1.43 2.13 10.23
N ILE A 118 0.62 1.77 9.24
CA ILE A 118 1.04 1.56 7.86
C ILE A 118 0.89 2.84 7.01
N LEU A 119 0.04 3.76 7.41
CA LEU A 119 -0.22 4.97 6.63
C LEU A 119 1.03 5.77 6.27
N PRO A 120 2.02 5.99 7.16
CA PRO A 120 3.24 6.70 6.76
C PRO A 120 3.99 6.04 5.61
N TYR A 121 3.99 4.72 5.57
CA TYR A 121 4.63 3.96 4.49
C TYR A 121 3.84 4.05 3.20
N LEU A 122 2.52 4.08 3.27
CA LEU A 122 1.67 4.27 2.09
C LEU A 122 1.88 5.67 1.50
N VAL A 123 2.00 6.69 2.33
CA VAL A 123 2.30 8.06 1.88
C VAL A 123 3.66 8.09 1.19
N ARG A 124 4.69 7.49 1.78
CA ARG A 124 6.01 7.40 1.14
C ARG A 124 5.95 6.70 -0.21
N GLY A 125 5.23 5.60 -0.28
CA GLY A 125 5.07 4.87 -1.53
C GLY A 125 4.35 5.68 -2.61
N MET A 126 3.36 6.49 -2.22
CA MET A 126 2.63 7.35 -3.13
C MET A 126 3.56 8.39 -3.78
N PHE A 127 4.46 8.98 -3.00
CA PHE A 127 5.30 10.09 -3.47
C PHE A 127 6.69 9.65 -3.93
N ASP A 128 7.03 8.37 -3.81
CA ASP A 128 8.28 7.83 -4.32
C ASP A 128 8.23 7.75 -5.85
N GLY A 129 8.99 8.59 -6.52
CA GLY A 129 8.98 8.69 -7.97
C GLY A 129 7.76 9.41 -8.54
N PHE A 130 7.10 10.23 -7.72
CA PHE A 130 5.93 11.02 -8.12
C PHE A 130 6.25 12.00 -9.28
N PRO A 131 5.37 12.12 -10.30
CA PRO A 131 4.07 11.49 -10.43
C PRO A 131 4.07 10.08 -11.01
N GLY A 132 5.20 9.54 -11.40
CA GLY A 132 5.31 8.20 -11.95
C GLY A 132 4.85 8.07 -13.40
N PRO A 133 4.98 6.87 -13.99
CA PRO A 133 4.52 6.63 -15.35
C PRO A 133 3.00 6.67 -15.44
N ASN A 134 2.52 7.27 -16.52
CA ASN A 134 1.10 7.42 -16.74
C ASN A 134 0.46 6.08 -17.12
N GLY A 135 -0.59 5.70 -16.37
CA GLY A 135 -1.31 4.45 -16.62
C GLY A 135 -0.57 3.17 -16.21
N GLY A 136 0.56 3.30 -15.52
CA GLY A 136 1.34 2.16 -15.09
C GLY A 136 1.06 1.72 -13.66
N THR A 137 1.42 0.49 -13.36
CA THR A 137 1.46 -0.05 -12.00
C THR A 137 2.89 -0.39 -11.66
N GLU A 138 3.38 0.16 -10.56
CA GLU A 138 4.72 -0.14 -10.06
C GLU A 138 4.62 -0.89 -8.74
N GLN A 139 5.46 -1.89 -8.59
CA GLN A 139 5.62 -2.57 -7.30
C GLN A 139 6.89 -2.06 -6.64
N LYS A 140 6.75 -1.49 -5.44
CA LYS A 140 7.87 -0.91 -4.70
C LYS A 140 8.08 -1.67 -3.40
N ALA A 141 9.34 -1.97 -3.12
CA ALA A 141 9.73 -2.54 -1.83
C ALA A 141 10.16 -1.42 -0.90
N LEU A 142 9.38 -1.19 0.14
CA LEU A 142 9.72 -0.23 1.19
C LEU A 142 10.17 -1.00 2.42
N THR A 143 11.32 -0.61 2.96
CA THR A 143 11.80 -1.20 4.21
C THR A 143 11.06 -0.57 5.37
N VAL A 144 10.34 -1.41 6.11
CA VAL A 144 9.69 -1.00 7.33
C VAL A 144 10.70 -1.11 8.45
N GLN A 145 11.08 0.02 9.02
CA GLN A 145 11.93 0.04 10.20
C GLN A 145 11.03 -0.13 11.44
N PRO A 146 11.42 -1.02 12.37
CA PRO A 146 10.65 -1.20 13.59
C PRO A 146 10.66 0.02 14.49
#